data_3b26e8567d13c3c4b5fc2a6cacbb0f5b
#
_entry.id   3b26e8567d13c3c4b5fc2a6cacbb0f5b
#
_cell.length_a   1.000
_cell.length_b   1.000
_cell.length_c   1.000
_cell.angle_alpha   90.00
_cell.angle_beta   90.00
_cell.angle_gamma   90.00
#
_symmetry.space_group_name_H-M   'P 1'
#
loop_
_entity.id
_entity.type
_entity.pdbx_description
1 polymer ?
#
loop_
_entity_poly.entity_id
_entity_poly.type
_entity_poly.pdbx_seq_one_letter_code
_entity_poly.pdbx_strand_id
1 'polypeptide(L)'
;MSDTVDYDVVIIGGGINGCGTFRDLALQGLRVLLLEKGDYCQGASAASSRLMHGGLKYLETGEFRLVRESLIERNMLLATAPHYVQPLECVVPVTSTWGGIVGSAARFLGLKMRLKDRGLVITGLGLRVYDIFGRALQAMPGHRMVRRSGLDAILPDLAPAITGAGIYYEAHITHAERLGLDLVLDACDANPAARAVNHARLVGVDQDVIHWCQADGTARYTRAKVIVNAGGAWIDQVNTQLG
;
A
#
# COMPACT_ATOMS: atom_id res chain seq x y z
N MET A 1 -0.57 -42.85 1.37
CA MET A 1 -0.26 -41.53 0.73
C MET A 1 1.08 -41.10 1.28
N SER A 2 2.01 -40.62 0.48
CA SER A 2 3.34 -40.23 0.98
C SER A 2 3.19 -38.98 1.85
N ASP A 3 3.86 -38.94 3.01
CA ASP A 3 3.90 -37.77 3.92
C ASP A 3 4.76 -36.61 3.36
N THR A 4 4.92 -36.55 2.04
CA THR A 4 5.75 -35.53 1.39
C THR A 4 5.01 -34.22 1.35
N VAL A 5 5.60 -33.18 1.93
CA VAL A 5 5.16 -31.78 1.85
C VAL A 5 5.49 -31.25 0.45
N ASP A 6 4.46 -30.78 -0.28
CA ASP A 6 4.61 -30.28 -1.65
C ASP A 6 5.26 -28.91 -1.69
N TYR A 7 4.83 -28.01 -0.76
CA TYR A 7 5.28 -26.62 -0.67
C TYR A 7 5.73 -26.26 0.75
N ASP A 8 6.66 -25.34 0.85
CA ASP A 8 7.04 -24.78 2.15
C ASP A 8 5.96 -23.81 2.64
N VAL A 9 5.37 -23.03 1.73
CA VAL A 9 4.30 -22.09 2.02
C VAL A 9 3.20 -22.14 0.96
N VAL A 10 1.94 -22.12 1.40
CA VAL A 10 0.77 -21.84 0.54
C VAL A 10 0.16 -20.52 0.96
N ILE A 11 -0.03 -19.62 0.00
CA ILE A 11 -0.64 -18.30 0.20
C ILE A 11 -2.04 -18.32 -0.39
N ILE A 12 -3.05 -17.93 0.40
CA ILE A 12 -4.43 -17.84 -0.03
C ILE A 12 -4.81 -16.37 -0.22
N GLY A 13 -5.02 -15.96 -1.46
CA GLY A 13 -5.37 -14.61 -1.87
C GLY A 13 -4.27 -13.91 -2.66
N GLY A 14 -4.56 -13.55 -3.90
CA GLY A 14 -3.67 -12.91 -4.87
C GLY A 14 -3.88 -11.39 -4.97
N GLY A 15 -4.24 -10.71 -3.88
CA GLY A 15 -4.15 -9.25 -3.76
C GLY A 15 -2.70 -8.79 -3.67
N ILE A 16 -2.45 -7.47 -3.61
CA ILE A 16 -1.08 -6.93 -3.58
C ILE A 16 -0.22 -7.50 -2.45
N ASN A 17 -0.80 -7.74 -1.28
CA ASN A 17 -0.07 -8.34 -0.17
C ASN A 17 0.30 -9.81 -0.45
N GLY A 18 -0.62 -10.60 -1.02
CA GLY A 18 -0.36 -11.98 -1.40
C GLY A 18 0.69 -12.08 -2.50
N CYS A 19 0.59 -11.25 -3.54
CA CYS A 19 1.57 -11.19 -4.63
C CYS A 19 2.95 -10.76 -4.12
N GLY A 20 3.01 -9.75 -3.24
CA GLY A 20 4.27 -9.29 -2.63
C GLY A 20 4.92 -10.37 -1.75
N THR A 21 4.12 -11.00 -0.88
CA THR A 21 4.60 -12.12 -0.03
C THR A 21 5.07 -13.30 -0.87
N PHE A 22 4.35 -13.65 -1.94
CA PHE A 22 4.72 -14.70 -2.86
C PHE A 22 6.08 -14.44 -3.49
N ARG A 23 6.30 -13.22 -4.00
CA ARG A 23 7.56 -12.82 -4.59
C ARG A 23 8.70 -12.87 -3.58
N ASP A 24 8.52 -12.30 -2.40
CA ASP A 24 9.56 -12.25 -1.38
C ASP A 24 10.02 -13.66 -0.95
N LEU A 25 9.08 -14.57 -0.69
CA LEU A 25 9.38 -15.95 -0.33
C LEU A 25 10.01 -16.75 -1.49
N ALA A 26 9.56 -16.50 -2.72
CA ALA A 26 10.14 -17.13 -3.90
C ALA A 26 11.61 -16.72 -4.10
N LEU A 27 11.91 -15.42 -3.95
CA LEU A 27 13.30 -14.91 -4.03
C LEU A 27 14.21 -15.46 -2.93
N GLN A 28 13.66 -15.89 -1.80
CA GLN A 28 14.38 -16.59 -0.75
C GLN A 28 14.59 -18.09 -1.06
N GLY A 29 14.14 -18.58 -2.20
CA GLY A 29 14.32 -19.96 -2.65
C GLY A 29 13.32 -20.96 -2.07
N LEU A 30 12.24 -20.51 -1.42
CA LEU A 30 11.20 -21.38 -0.87
C LEU A 30 10.28 -21.90 -1.98
N ARG A 31 9.76 -23.14 -1.80
CA ARG A 31 8.68 -23.68 -2.63
C ARG A 31 7.37 -23.04 -2.20
N VAL A 32 6.82 -22.14 -3.00
CA VAL A 32 5.61 -21.37 -2.65
C VAL A 32 4.51 -21.61 -3.66
N LEU A 33 3.29 -21.82 -3.17
CA LEU A 33 2.08 -21.84 -3.99
C LEU A 33 1.19 -20.65 -3.62
N LEU A 34 0.86 -19.83 -4.61
CA LEU A 34 -0.15 -18.76 -4.47
C LEU A 34 -1.46 -19.22 -5.11
N LEU A 35 -2.55 -19.21 -4.35
CA LEU A 35 -3.90 -19.51 -4.83
C LEU A 35 -4.77 -18.25 -4.78
N GLU A 36 -5.34 -17.85 -5.92
CA GLU A 36 -6.31 -16.75 -6.03
C GLU A 36 -7.61 -17.25 -6.67
N LYS A 37 -8.74 -16.99 -6.00
CA LYS A 37 -10.07 -17.45 -6.46
C LYS A 37 -10.56 -16.76 -7.74
N GLY A 38 -10.15 -15.52 -7.96
CA GLY A 38 -10.43 -14.73 -9.15
C GLY A 38 -9.17 -14.48 -9.95
N ASP A 39 -9.04 -13.27 -10.47
CA ASP A 39 -7.78 -12.82 -11.07
C ASP A 39 -6.92 -12.04 -10.06
N TYR A 40 -5.61 -11.96 -10.31
CA TYR A 40 -4.70 -11.25 -9.41
C TYR A 40 -5.08 -9.79 -9.25
N CYS A 41 -4.98 -9.28 -8.03
CA CYS A 41 -5.28 -7.90 -7.65
C CYS A 41 -6.71 -7.42 -7.98
N GLN A 42 -7.67 -8.30 -8.19
CA GLN A 42 -9.05 -7.96 -8.56
C GLN A 42 -9.87 -7.31 -7.43
N GLY A 43 -9.51 -7.54 -6.17
CA GLY A 43 -10.25 -7.05 -5.01
C GLY A 43 -9.94 -5.59 -4.64
N ALA A 44 -9.67 -5.33 -3.36
CA ALA A 44 -9.33 -4.00 -2.85
C ALA A 44 -8.09 -3.39 -3.54
N SER A 45 -7.18 -4.21 -4.06
CA SER A 45 -5.99 -3.74 -4.78
C SER A 45 -6.34 -3.03 -6.09
N ALA A 46 -7.35 -3.49 -6.84
CA ALA A 46 -7.86 -2.81 -8.04
C ALA A 46 -8.70 -1.58 -7.68
N ALA A 47 -9.49 -1.65 -6.61
CA ALA A 47 -10.42 -0.61 -6.17
C ALA A 47 -9.77 0.45 -5.25
N SER A 48 -8.44 0.57 -5.27
CA SER A 48 -7.72 1.57 -4.50
C SER A 48 -7.80 2.97 -5.12
N SER A 49 -7.47 4.01 -4.34
CA SER A 49 -7.31 5.38 -4.85
C SER A 49 -6.11 5.52 -5.80
N ARG A 50 -5.30 4.45 -5.96
CA ARG A 50 -4.04 4.42 -6.71
C ARG A 50 -3.00 5.42 -6.18
N LEU A 51 -3.22 5.94 -4.97
CA LEU A 51 -2.32 6.86 -4.29
C LEU A 51 -1.47 6.09 -3.28
N MET A 52 -0.17 6.10 -3.48
CA MET A 52 0.80 5.62 -2.51
C MET A 52 1.26 6.80 -1.67
N HIS A 53 0.62 6.96 -0.53
CA HIS A 53 0.88 8.11 0.33
C HIS A 53 1.71 7.73 1.55
N GLY A 54 2.60 8.62 1.96
CA GLY A 54 3.38 8.49 3.19
C GLY A 54 2.60 8.83 4.45
N GLY A 55 1.29 9.13 4.32
CA GLY A 55 0.43 9.33 5.47
C GLY A 55 0.65 10.65 6.22
N LEU A 56 0.78 11.77 5.51
CA LEU A 56 0.95 13.11 6.09
C LEU A 56 0.00 13.40 7.27
N LYS A 57 -1.23 12.88 7.21
CA LYS A 57 -2.22 13.01 8.29
C LYS A 57 -1.77 12.37 9.61
N TYR A 58 -0.98 11.29 9.55
CA TYR A 58 -0.52 10.57 10.74
C TYR A 58 0.59 11.31 11.50
N LEU A 59 1.24 12.32 10.89
CA LEU A 59 2.12 13.23 11.63
C LEU A 59 1.36 13.99 12.71
N GLU A 60 0.09 14.30 12.48
CA GLU A 60 -0.74 15.01 13.45
C GLU A 60 -1.12 14.15 14.66
N THR A 61 -1.12 12.83 14.49
CA THR A 61 -1.38 11.86 15.57
C THR A 61 -0.11 11.35 16.23
N GLY A 62 1.07 11.83 15.77
CA GLY A 62 2.36 11.46 16.35
C GLY A 62 2.88 10.10 15.89
N GLU A 63 2.31 9.51 14.85
CA GLU A 63 2.70 8.19 14.33
C GLU A 63 3.91 8.29 13.38
N PHE A 64 4.99 8.87 13.87
CA PHE A 64 6.20 9.16 13.09
C PHE A 64 6.85 7.91 12.47
N ARG A 65 6.81 6.77 13.19
CA ARG A 65 7.36 5.51 12.69
C ARG A 65 6.62 5.05 11.45
N LEU A 66 5.27 5.03 11.51
CA LEU A 66 4.42 4.63 10.39
C LEU A 66 4.67 5.52 9.16
N VAL A 67 4.74 6.84 9.36
CA VAL A 67 5.01 7.79 8.26
C VAL A 67 6.37 7.52 7.63
N ARG A 68 7.41 7.32 8.45
CA ARG A 68 8.76 7.04 7.94
C ARG A 68 8.81 5.74 7.14
N GLU A 69 8.22 4.66 7.65
CA GLU A 69 8.16 3.36 6.97
C GLU A 69 7.41 3.48 5.64
N SER A 70 6.23 4.12 5.63
CA SER A 70 5.44 4.35 4.42
C SER A 70 6.18 5.18 3.36
N LEU A 71 6.97 6.18 3.77
CA LEU A 71 7.77 7.00 2.86
C LEU A 71 8.93 6.22 2.24
N ILE A 72 9.57 5.34 3.01
CA ILE A 72 10.63 4.47 2.52
C ILE A 72 10.06 3.53 1.46
N GLU A 73 8.97 2.82 1.75
CA GLU A 73 8.31 1.90 0.82
C GLU A 73 7.86 2.62 -0.47
N ARG A 74 7.24 3.79 -0.34
CA ARG A 74 6.85 4.61 -1.48
C ARG A 74 8.05 4.95 -2.38
N ASN A 75 9.14 5.40 -1.78
CA ASN A 75 10.34 5.79 -2.52
C ASN A 75 11.05 4.58 -3.15
N MET A 76 11.03 3.42 -2.48
CA MET A 76 11.53 2.17 -3.06
C MET A 76 10.75 1.79 -4.32
N LEU A 77 9.42 1.86 -4.28
CA LEU A 77 8.59 1.54 -5.45
C LEU A 77 8.77 2.55 -6.60
N LEU A 78 8.97 3.83 -6.31
CA LEU A 78 9.35 4.81 -7.32
C LEU A 78 10.67 4.47 -8.01
N ALA A 79 11.64 3.93 -7.28
CA ALA A 79 12.93 3.54 -7.82
C ALA A 79 12.90 2.20 -8.58
N THR A 80 12.13 1.23 -8.07
CA THR A 80 12.10 -0.15 -8.60
C THR A 80 11.04 -0.38 -9.67
N ALA A 81 9.95 0.40 -9.66
CA ALA A 81 8.84 0.28 -10.60
C ALA A 81 8.44 1.63 -11.24
N PRO A 82 9.39 2.42 -11.82
CA PRO A 82 9.12 3.77 -12.32
C PRO A 82 8.13 3.82 -13.48
N HIS A 83 7.93 2.72 -14.18
CA HIS A 83 6.96 2.58 -15.27
C HIS A 83 5.52 2.46 -14.77
N TYR A 84 5.30 2.10 -13.50
CA TYR A 84 3.97 2.05 -12.86
C TYR A 84 3.78 3.14 -11.83
N VAL A 85 4.85 3.56 -11.17
CA VAL A 85 4.78 4.48 -10.03
C VAL A 85 5.43 5.79 -10.39
N GLN A 86 4.65 6.88 -10.36
CA GLN A 86 5.07 8.20 -10.77
C GLN A 86 4.80 9.24 -9.68
N PRO A 87 5.63 10.31 -9.57
CA PRO A 87 5.35 11.40 -8.65
C PRO A 87 4.02 12.09 -8.99
N LEU A 88 3.23 12.39 -7.97
CA LEU A 88 1.99 13.14 -8.05
C LEU A 88 2.08 14.39 -7.18
N GLU A 89 1.89 15.55 -7.79
CA GLU A 89 1.79 16.81 -7.06
C GLU A 89 0.46 16.89 -6.29
N CYS A 90 0.54 17.10 -4.99
CA CYS A 90 -0.60 17.24 -4.09
C CYS A 90 -0.65 18.65 -3.50
N VAL A 91 -1.84 19.22 -3.46
CA VAL A 91 -2.07 20.57 -2.95
C VAL A 91 -2.89 20.50 -1.67
N VAL A 92 -2.37 21.08 -0.58
CA VAL A 92 -3.07 21.24 0.69
C VAL A 92 -3.47 22.70 0.86
N PRO A 93 -4.71 23.08 0.54
CA PRO A 93 -5.16 24.45 0.68
C PRO A 93 -5.26 24.86 2.15
N VAL A 94 -4.95 26.12 2.44
CA VAL A 94 -5.05 26.73 3.78
C VAL A 94 -5.85 28.02 3.74
N THR A 95 -6.62 28.28 4.79
CA THR A 95 -7.53 29.43 4.90
C THR A 95 -6.96 30.56 5.76
N SER A 96 -5.80 30.34 6.39
CA SER A 96 -5.15 31.36 7.22
C SER A 96 -3.63 31.21 7.21
N THR A 97 -2.92 32.26 7.62
CA THR A 97 -1.44 32.16 7.77
C THR A 97 -1.07 31.53 9.11
N TRP A 98 -1.72 31.91 10.19
CA TRP A 98 -1.37 31.55 11.57
C TRP A 98 -2.36 30.62 12.26
N GLY A 99 -3.41 30.19 11.56
CA GLY A 99 -4.44 29.32 12.13
C GLY A 99 -3.89 27.97 12.61
N GLY A 100 -4.53 27.44 13.65
CA GLY A 100 -4.26 26.07 14.12
C GLY A 100 -3.00 25.88 14.97
N ILE A 101 -2.17 26.91 15.22
CA ILE A 101 -0.91 26.77 16.00
C ILE A 101 -1.20 26.23 17.40
N VAL A 102 -2.14 26.85 18.12
CA VAL A 102 -2.48 26.45 19.50
C VAL A 102 -3.11 25.04 19.50
N GLY A 103 -4.01 24.76 18.56
CA GLY A 103 -4.66 23.46 18.45
C GLY A 103 -3.69 22.33 18.09
N SER A 104 -2.70 22.60 17.23
CA SER A 104 -1.67 21.63 16.85
C SER A 104 -0.71 21.36 18.00
N ALA A 105 -0.27 22.38 18.73
CA ALA A 105 0.56 22.25 19.92
C ALA A 105 -0.16 21.46 21.03
N ALA A 106 -1.43 21.76 21.28
CA ALA A 106 -2.23 21.04 22.26
C ALA A 106 -2.40 19.57 21.90
N ARG A 107 -2.61 19.27 20.62
CA ARG A 107 -2.74 17.88 20.13
C ARG A 107 -1.42 17.10 20.21
N PHE A 108 -0.31 17.75 19.92
CA PHE A 108 1.03 17.18 20.10
C PHE A 108 1.30 16.81 21.56
N LEU A 109 0.73 17.58 22.50
CA LEU A 109 0.75 17.31 23.95
C LEU A 109 -0.31 16.29 24.41
N GLY A 110 -1.00 15.62 23.49
CA GLY A 110 -2.00 14.59 23.80
C GLY A 110 -3.39 15.11 24.17
N LEU A 111 -3.64 16.42 24.08
CA LEU A 111 -4.93 17.02 24.38
C LEU A 111 -5.91 16.85 23.19
N LYS A 112 -7.13 16.38 23.44
CA LYS A 112 -8.17 16.19 22.41
C LYS A 112 -8.77 17.55 22.00
N MET A 113 -8.09 18.30 21.13
CA MET A 113 -8.65 19.52 20.52
C MET A 113 -9.01 19.27 19.04
N ARG A 114 -10.17 19.82 18.61
CA ARG A 114 -10.55 19.85 17.19
C ARG A 114 -9.70 20.93 16.48
N LEU A 115 -8.91 20.50 15.50
CA LEU A 115 -8.26 21.42 14.56
C LEU A 115 -9.33 21.98 13.63
N LYS A 116 -9.71 23.23 13.83
CA LYS A 116 -10.71 23.92 12.99
C LYS A 116 -10.08 24.47 11.70
N ASP A 117 -8.85 25.00 11.78
CA ASP A 117 -8.14 25.61 10.66
C ASP A 117 -6.67 25.23 10.67
N ARG A 118 -6.15 24.87 9.51
CA ARG A 118 -4.71 24.68 9.30
C ARG A 118 -4.12 25.90 8.66
N GLY A 119 -3.20 26.56 9.36
CA GLY A 119 -2.49 27.71 8.83
C GLY A 119 -1.30 27.33 7.98
N LEU A 120 -0.83 28.27 7.18
CA LEU A 120 0.31 28.12 6.28
C LEU A 120 1.59 27.69 7.03
N VAL A 121 1.82 28.26 8.21
CA VAL A 121 3.01 27.98 9.03
C VAL A 121 3.03 26.53 9.54
N ILE A 122 1.92 26.05 10.10
CA ILE A 122 1.80 24.68 10.61
C ILE A 122 1.89 23.66 9.47
N THR A 123 1.22 23.94 8.36
CA THR A 123 1.30 23.08 7.17
C THR A 123 2.74 23.02 6.67
N GLY A 124 3.44 24.14 6.58
CA GLY A 124 4.84 24.18 6.17
C GLY A 124 5.78 23.40 7.09
N LEU A 125 5.56 23.51 8.41
CA LEU A 125 6.33 22.71 9.38
C LEU A 125 6.07 21.21 9.22
N GLY A 126 4.81 20.79 9.08
CA GLY A 126 4.44 19.40 8.83
C GLY A 126 5.06 18.85 7.57
N LEU A 127 5.02 19.62 6.46
CA LEU A 127 5.64 19.23 5.20
C LEU A 127 7.18 19.15 5.27
N ARG A 128 7.82 20.02 6.06
CA ARG A 128 9.27 19.91 6.33
C ARG A 128 9.63 18.61 7.03
N VAL A 129 8.88 18.24 8.07
CA VAL A 129 9.10 16.95 8.77
C VAL A 129 8.87 15.79 7.82
N TYR A 130 7.83 15.88 6.99
CA TYR A 130 7.52 14.89 5.96
C TYR A 130 8.68 14.70 4.96
N ASP A 131 9.25 15.79 4.46
CA ASP A 131 10.40 15.74 3.55
C ASP A 131 11.64 15.16 4.24
N ILE A 132 11.89 15.49 5.52
CA ILE A 132 13.03 14.93 6.27
C ILE A 132 12.92 13.41 6.37
N PHE A 133 11.73 12.88 6.64
CA PHE A 133 11.50 11.43 6.69
C PHE A 133 11.59 10.77 5.31
N GLY A 134 11.20 11.48 4.25
CA GLY A 134 11.27 11.00 2.87
C GLY A 134 12.65 11.12 2.20
N ARG A 135 13.66 11.69 2.88
CA ARG A 135 15.00 11.92 2.30
C ARG A 135 15.78 10.65 1.95
N ALA A 136 15.48 9.53 2.59
CA ALA A 136 16.04 8.26 2.17
C ALA A 136 15.54 7.94 0.75
N LEU A 137 16.48 7.80 -0.21
CA LEU A 137 16.19 7.55 -1.64
C LEU A 137 15.57 8.74 -2.41
N GLN A 138 15.91 9.96 -2.11
CA GLN A 138 15.47 11.24 -2.74
C GLN A 138 14.85 11.13 -4.16
N ALA A 139 13.68 10.48 -4.26
CA ALA A 139 13.02 10.19 -5.53
C ALA A 139 12.01 11.29 -5.94
N MET A 140 11.80 12.30 -5.08
CA MET A 140 10.78 13.33 -5.29
C MET A 140 11.28 14.73 -4.97
N PRO A 141 10.71 15.78 -5.62
CA PRO A 141 10.94 17.17 -5.25
C PRO A 141 10.51 17.47 -3.82
N GLY A 142 11.17 18.44 -3.17
CA GLY A 142 10.74 18.94 -1.86
C GLY A 142 9.45 19.75 -1.94
N HIS A 143 8.79 19.91 -0.79
CA HIS A 143 7.58 20.74 -0.69
C HIS A 143 7.86 22.22 -0.98
N ARG A 144 6.85 22.93 -1.40
CA ARG A 144 6.86 24.39 -1.53
C ARG A 144 5.59 25.02 -0.94
N MET A 145 5.74 26.20 -0.34
CA MET A 145 4.60 26.95 0.17
C MET A 145 4.25 28.07 -0.82
N VAL A 146 2.97 28.16 -1.20
CA VAL A 146 2.48 29.10 -2.21
C VAL A 146 1.40 29.98 -1.61
N ARG A 147 1.51 31.28 -1.82
CA ARG A 147 0.46 32.26 -1.44
C ARG A 147 -0.64 32.29 -2.50
N ARG A 148 -1.77 32.92 -2.17
CA ARG A 148 -2.93 33.01 -3.06
C ARG A 148 -2.57 33.45 -4.49
N SER A 149 -1.80 34.52 -4.66
CA SER A 149 -1.41 35.02 -5.98
C SER A 149 -0.66 34.01 -6.86
N GLY A 150 0.09 33.08 -6.23
CA GLY A 150 0.76 32.00 -6.97
C GLY A 150 -0.16 30.80 -7.24
N LEU A 151 -1.21 30.61 -6.43
CA LEU A 151 -2.18 29.54 -6.62
C LEU A 151 -3.13 29.81 -7.77
N ASP A 152 -3.51 31.07 -8.00
CA ASP A 152 -4.44 31.45 -9.08
C ASP A 152 -3.90 31.06 -10.47
N ALA A 153 -2.56 30.95 -10.62
CA ALA A 153 -1.93 30.46 -11.86
C ALA A 153 -1.99 28.92 -11.99
N ILE A 154 -2.12 28.19 -10.88
CA ILE A 154 -2.10 26.71 -10.85
C ILE A 154 -3.53 26.17 -10.78
N LEU A 155 -4.38 26.81 -9.97
CA LEU A 155 -5.76 26.43 -9.66
C LEU A 155 -6.65 27.68 -9.65
N PRO A 156 -7.14 28.14 -10.81
CA PRO A 156 -7.84 29.43 -10.94
C PRO A 156 -9.18 29.50 -10.19
N ASP A 157 -9.87 28.37 -10.00
CA ASP A 157 -11.23 28.31 -9.45
C ASP A 157 -11.27 27.98 -7.94
N LEU A 158 -10.21 28.27 -7.20
CA LEU A 158 -10.19 28.04 -5.75
C LEU A 158 -11.13 28.99 -4.99
N ALA A 159 -11.81 28.44 -3.99
CA ALA A 159 -12.69 29.22 -3.12
C ALA A 159 -12.00 30.51 -2.56
N PRO A 160 -12.69 31.64 -2.47
CA PRO A 160 -12.10 32.91 -2.00
C PRO A 160 -11.45 32.83 -0.60
N ALA A 161 -11.94 31.95 0.26
CA ALA A 161 -11.43 31.79 1.62
C ALA A 161 -9.98 31.18 1.66
N ILE A 162 -9.49 30.60 0.57
CA ILE A 162 -8.16 30.01 0.51
C ILE A 162 -7.12 31.13 0.36
N THR A 163 -6.20 31.25 1.31
CA THR A 163 -5.15 32.27 1.35
C THR A 163 -3.79 31.79 0.84
N GLY A 164 -3.62 30.48 0.72
CA GLY A 164 -2.39 29.84 0.24
C GLY A 164 -2.50 28.32 0.25
N ALA A 165 -1.43 27.65 -0.09
CA ALA A 165 -1.35 26.18 -0.01
C ALA A 165 0.08 25.70 0.27
N GLY A 166 0.18 24.50 0.83
CA GLY A 166 1.36 23.67 0.76
C GLY A 166 1.27 22.73 -0.44
N ILE A 167 2.31 22.67 -1.24
CA ILE A 167 2.44 21.74 -2.36
C ILE A 167 3.50 20.73 -1.98
N TYR A 168 3.18 19.45 -2.10
CA TYR A 168 4.07 18.35 -1.77
C TYR A 168 3.84 17.19 -2.75
N TYR A 169 4.62 16.13 -2.64
CA TYR A 169 4.55 15.04 -3.61
C TYR A 169 4.22 13.72 -2.93
N GLU A 170 3.31 13.00 -3.55
CA GLU A 170 3.01 11.60 -3.29
C GLU A 170 3.34 10.76 -4.52
N ALA A 171 3.11 9.45 -4.46
CA ALA A 171 3.23 8.60 -5.63
C ALA A 171 1.86 8.14 -6.11
N HIS A 172 1.70 8.08 -7.42
CA HIS A 172 0.52 7.55 -8.09
C HIS A 172 0.87 6.27 -8.84
N ILE A 173 0.07 5.21 -8.66
CA ILE A 173 0.19 3.96 -9.42
C ILE A 173 -0.74 4.04 -10.62
N THR A 174 -0.18 3.98 -11.81
CA THR A 174 -0.96 4.04 -13.06
C THR A 174 -1.79 2.76 -13.29
N HIS A 175 -1.18 1.59 -13.02
CA HIS A 175 -1.78 0.28 -13.24
C HIS A 175 -1.44 -0.65 -12.06
N ALA A 176 -2.24 -0.57 -10.98
CA ALA A 176 -2.00 -1.33 -9.74
C ALA A 176 -2.10 -2.86 -9.98
N GLU A 177 -3.04 -3.27 -10.82
CA GLU A 177 -3.29 -4.66 -11.17
C GLU A 177 -2.08 -5.25 -11.93
N ARG A 178 -1.49 -4.46 -12.82
CA ARG A 178 -0.31 -4.87 -13.58
C ARG A 178 0.92 -4.98 -12.70
N LEU A 179 1.12 -4.05 -11.77
CA LEU A 179 2.19 -4.16 -10.77
C LEU A 179 2.08 -5.47 -9.98
N GLY A 180 0.87 -5.85 -9.54
CA GLY A 180 0.66 -7.11 -8.84
C GLY A 180 0.96 -8.34 -9.70
N LEU A 181 0.56 -8.33 -10.98
CA LEU A 181 0.88 -9.41 -11.91
C LEU A 181 2.38 -9.52 -12.16
N ASP A 182 3.10 -8.41 -12.30
CA ASP A 182 4.55 -8.42 -12.51
C ASP A 182 5.29 -8.98 -11.30
N LEU A 183 4.81 -8.76 -10.06
CA LEU A 183 5.37 -9.41 -8.87
C LEU A 183 5.24 -10.94 -8.95
N VAL A 184 4.11 -11.44 -9.46
CA VAL A 184 3.89 -12.88 -9.64
C VAL A 184 4.78 -13.45 -10.73
N LEU A 185 4.90 -12.78 -11.86
CA LEU A 185 5.75 -13.22 -12.97
C LEU A 185 7.23 -13.23 -12.58
N ASP A 186 7.71 -12.17 -11.95
CA ASP A 186 9.09 -12.05 -11.46
C ASP A 186 9.45 -13.18 -10.47
N ALA A 187 8.50 -13.52 -9.57
CA ALA A 187 8.68 -14.64 -8.65
C ALA A 187 8.81 -16.00 -9.36
N CYS A 188 7.95 -16.25 -10.35
CA CYS A 188 7.97 -17.49 -11.11
C CYS A 188 9.24 -17.62 -11.99
N ASP A 189 9.69 -16.50 -12.55
CA ASP A 189 10.91 -16.46 -13.35
C ASP A 189 12.16 -16.67 -12.49
N ALA A 190 12.19 -16.07 -11.30
CA ALA A 190 13.30 -16.19 -10.38
C ALA A 190 13.41 -17.56 -9.70
N ASN A 191 12.27 -18.23 -9.47
CA ASN A 191 12.24 -19.50 -8.76
C ASN A 191 11.28 -20.52 -9.43
N PRO A 192 11.80 -21.50 -10.18
CA PRO A 192 10.97 -22.53 -10.84
C PRO A 192 10.14 -23.39 -9.87
N ALA A 193 10.46 -23.40 -8.57
CA ALA A 193 9.68 -24.11 -7.54
C ALA A 193 8.53 -23.27 -6.97
N ALA A 194 8.43 -21.99 -7.33
CA ALA A 194 7.31 -21.13 -7.02
C ALA A 194 6.21 -21.27 -8.09
N ARG A 195 4.97 -21.37 -7.65
CA ARG A 195 3.81 -21.51 -8.53
C ARG A 195 2.67 -20.60 -8.11
N ALA A 196 2.08 -19.90 -9.04
CA ALA A 196 0.88 -19.10 -8.81
C ALA A 196 -0.26 -19.61 -9.71
N VAL A 197 -1.46 -19.71 -9.14
CA VAL A 197 -2.66 -20.17 -9.84
C VAL A 197 -3.80 -19.24 -9.52
N ASN A 198 -4.27 -18.51 -10.53
CA ASN A 198 -5.51 -17.75 -10.46
C ASN A 198 -6.71 -18.64 -10.81
N HIS A 199 -7.92 -18.14 -10.58
CA HIS A 199 -9.16 -18.91 -10.70
C HIS A 199 -9.12 -20.24 -9.96
N ALA A 200 -8.40 -20.25 -8.83
CA ALA A 200 -8.21 -21.38 -7.96
C ALA A 200 -8.75 -21.07 -6.56
N ARG A 201 -9.83 -21.72 -6.21
CA ARG A 201 -10.56 -21.44 -4.95
C ARG A 201 -10.19 -22.47 -3.89
N LEU A 202 -9.81 -22.00 -2.69
CA LEU A 202 -9.74 -22.83 -1.49
C LEU A 202 -11.10 -23.43 -1.21
N VAL A 203 -11.13 -24.72 -0.90
CA VAL A 203 -12.33 -25.46 -0.51
C VAL A 203 -12.33 -25.71 1.00
N GLY A 204 -11.18 -26.10 1.55
CA GLY A 204 -11.01 -26.36 2.98
C GLY A 204 -9.66 -27.02 3.25
N VAL A 205 -9.42 -27.32 4.51
CA VAL A 205 -8.25 -28.08 4.97
C VAL A 205 -8.76 -29.25 5.80
N ASP A 206 -8.28 -30.44 5.50
CA ASP A 206 -8.54 -31.64 6.29
C ASP A 206 -7.20 -32.20 6.77
N GLN A 207 -7.01 -32.23 8.09
CA GLN A 207 -5.75 -32.53 8.76
C GLN A 207 -4.65 -31.54 8.29
N ASP A 208 -3.79 -31.94 7.38
CA ASP A 208 -2.71 -31.13 6.79
C ASP A 208 -2.82 -31.00 5.25
N VAL A 209 -3.95 -31.46 4.69
CA VAL A 209 -4.21 -31.43 3.25
C VAL A 209 -5.09 -30.23 2.90
N ILE A 210 -4.57 -29.35 2.08
CA ILE A 210 -5.26 -28.19 1.53
C ILE A 210 -6.02 -28.62 0.28
N HIS A 211 -7.34 -28.51 0.33
CA HIS A 211 -8.24 -28.83 -0.78
C HIS A 211 -8.58 -27.55 -1.54
N TRP A 212 -8.35 -27.54 -2.82
CA TRP A 212 -8.67 -26.39 -3.69
C TRP A 212 -9.18 -26.86 -5.04
N CYS A 213 -9.86 -25.99 -5.76
CA CYS A 213 -10.53 -26.30 -7.01
C CYS A 213 -10.16 -25.28 -8.08
N GLN A 214 -9.78 -25.74 -9.26
CA GLN A 214 -9.54 -24.89 -10.44
C GLN A 214 -10.84 -24.41 -11.09
N ALA A 215 -10.76 -23.45 -12.03
CA ALA A 215 -11.90 -22.89 -12.73
C ALA A 215 -12.72 -23.94 -13.50
N ASP A 216 -12.09 -24.99 -14.01
CA ASP A 216 -12.72 -26.10 -14.72
C ASP A 216 -13.41 -27.12 -13.78
N GLY A 217 -13.44 -26.86 -12.47
CA GLY A 217 -13.98 -27.78 -11.47
C GLY A 217 -13.02 -28.88 -11.03
N THR A 218 -11.79 -28.93 -11.56
CA THR A 218 -10.81 -29.97 -11.17
C THR A 218 -10.39 -29.77 -9.73
N ALA A 219 -10.64 -30.79 -8.88
CA ALA A 219 -10.16 -30.81 -7.48
C ALA A 219 -8.66 -31.07 -7.43
N ARG A 220 -7.99 -30.36 -6.54
CA ARG A 220 -6.56 -30.46 -6.27
C ARG A 220 -6.31 -30.56 -4.78
N TYR A 221 -5.21 -31.19 -4.42
CA TYR A 221 -4.80 -31.46 -3.05
C TYR A 221 -3.33 -31.10 -2.91
N THR A 222 -2.99 -30.44 -1.82
CA THR A 222 -1.64 -29.92 -1.59
C THR A 222 -1.32 -29.93 -0.10
N ARG A 223 -0.08 -30.26 0.27
CA ARG A 223 0.41 -30.13 1.64
C ARG A 223 1.44 -29.00 1.74
N ALA A 224 1.38 -28.23 2.82
CA ALA A 224 2.34 -27.18 3.09
C ALA A 224 2.75 -27.18 4.57
N LYS A 225 3.95 -26.67 4.84
CA LYS A 225 4.40 -26.45 6.23
C LYS A 225 3.68 -25.26 6.87
N VAL A 226 3.36 -24.23 6.07
CA VAL A 226 2.72 -22.99 6.52
C VAL A 226 1.66 -22.58 5.51
N ILE A 227 0.52 -22.09 6.03
CA ILE A 227 -0.53 -21.44 5.22
C ILE A 227 -0.58 -19.97 5.62
N VAL A 228 -0.49 -19.09 4.64
CA VAL A 228 -0.63 -17.63 4.80
C VAL A 228 -1.99 -17.21 4.29
N ASN A 229 -2.83 -16.65 5.17
CA ASN A 229 -4.08 -16.04 4.76
C ASN A 229 -3.85 -14.59 4.34
N ALA A 230 -3.87 -14.32 3.03
CA ALA A 230 -3.78 -13.01 2.39
C ALA A 230 -5.14 -12.59 1.78
N GLY A 231 -6.26 -13.09 2.29
CA GLY A 231 -7.61 -12.91 1.76
C GLY A 231 -8.17 -11.49 1.85
N GLY A 232 -7.43 -10.51 2.41
CA GLY A 232 -7.84 -9.12 2.47
C GLY A 232 -9.20 -8.96 3.18
N ALA A 233 -10.18 -8.37 2.51
CA ALA A 233 -11.54 -8.19 3.06
C ALA A 233 -12.29 -9.51 3.32
N TRP A 234 -11.79 -10.63 2.82
CA TRP A 234 -12.36 -11.97 2.99
C TRP A 234 -11.58 -12.86 3.97
N ILE A 235 -10.71 -12.26 4.80
CA ILE A 235 -9.84 -12.98 5.74
C ILE A 235 -10.63 -13.93 6.66
N ASP A 236 -11.81 -13.52 7.14
CA ASP A 236 -12.66 -14.34 8.03
C ASP A 236 -13.26 -15.54 7.29
N GLN A 237 -13.63 -15.37 6.01
CA GLN A 237 -14.13 -16.49 5.19
C GLN A 237 -13.03 -17.52 4.95
N VAL A 238 -11.80 -17.06 4.65
CA VAL A 238 -10.64 -17.93 4.49
C VAL A 238 -10.32 -18.63 5.81
N ASN A 239 -10.33 -17.94 6.95
CA ASN A 239 -10.12 -18.56 8.26
C ASN A 239 -11.15 -19.66 8.55
N THR A 240 -12.42 -19.42 8.23
CA THR A 240 -13.47 -20.46 8.38
C THR A 240 -13.21 -21.71 7.53
N GLN A 241 -12.57 -21.54 6.35
CA GLN A 241 -12.22 -22.67 5.49
C GLN A 241 -10.94 -23.38 5.94
N LEU A 242 -10.09 -22.71 6.69
CA LEU A 242 -8.85 -23.27 7.23
C LEU A 242 -9.08 -24.07 8.53
N GLY A 243 -10.18 -23.83 9.26
CA GLY A 243 -10.56 -24.52 10.50
C GLY A 243 -10.22 -23.73 11.75
#